data_6238b22038109ba8811b6bb4ee5c391a
#
_entry.id   6238b22038109ba8811b6bb4ee5c391a
#
_cell.length_a   1.000
_cell.length_b   1.000
_cell.length_c   1.000
_cell.angle_alpha   90.00
_cell.angle_beta   90.00
_cell.angle_gamma   90.00
#
_symmetry.space_group_name_H-M   'P 1'
#
loop_
_entity.id
_entity.type
_entity.pdbx_description
1 polymer ?
#
loop_
_entity_poly.entity_id
_entity_poly.type
_entity_poly.pdbx_seq_one_letter_code
_entity_poly.pdbx_strand_id
1 'polypeptide(L)'
;MKLSYKFLIIDDHPMIINGYKAIIQSKYEAPVFYEATNIEDAITLVDSIEKVDFLLLDYNIGKPYNDIENGIDLAKFLAEKYDGIKILVITAHEEITIVYNIHKKVRPHALLIKSDVNTDELILAIENTIKGDIYRSNKAQQALISMNQRAVLLQEDNIQILMLLDKGYKVQEIPALIHKSLSSVQRNIGLLKEVFNVTENSGLLREAKKQGFI
;
A
#
# COMPACT_ATOMS: atom_id res chain seq x y z
N MET A 1 -11.92 0.25 32.58
CA MET A 1 -10.86 1.23 32.31
C MET A 1 -10.95 1.59 30.84
N LYS A 2 -11.23 2.85 30.49
CA LYS A 2 -11.11 3.31 29.10
C LYS A 2 -9.63 3.35 28.76
N LEU A 3 -9.25 2.68 27.68
CA LEU A 3 -7.87 2.63 27.22
C LEU A 3 -7.47 4.02 26.69
N SER A 4 -6.49 4.65 27.30
CA SER A 4 -5.84 5.85 26.78
C SER A 4 -4.77 5.40 25.79
N TYR A 5 -4.99 5.64 24.47
CA TYR A 5 -4.04 5.29 23.45
C TYR A 5 -2.94 6.35 23.32
N LYS A 6 -1.71 5.88 23.04
CA LYS A 6 -0.53 6.72 22.79
C LYS A 6 -0.24 6.75 21.30
N PHE A 7 -0.33 7.92 20.72
CA PHE A 7 -0.11 8.18 19.30
C PHE A 7 1.23 8.88 19.11
N LEU A 8 2.07 8.36 18.23
CA LEU A 8 3.22 9.05 17.67
C LEU A 8 2.84 9.53 16.27
N ILE A 9 2.86 10.83 16.04
CA ILE A 9 2.50 11.45 14.76
C ILE A 9 3.74 12.11 14.19
N ILE A 10 4.11 11.70 12.98
CA ILE A 10 5.30 12.20 12.28
C ILE A 10 4.89 12.68 10.89
N ASP A 11 4.95 14.00 10.68
CA ASP A 11 4.63 14.68 9.41
C ASP A 11 5.39 16.01 9.39
N ASP A 12 6.01 16.38 8.28
CA ASP A 12 6.77 17.63 8.15
C ASP A 12 5.89 18.88 8.09
N HIS A 13 4.56 18.71 8.14
CA HIS A 13 3.57 19.77 8.16
C HIS A 13 2.86 19.86 9.53
N PRO A 14 3.22 20.79 10.43
CA PRO A 14 2.61 20.90 11.76
C PRO A 14 1.08 21.09 11.76
N MET A 15 0.52 21.73 10.74
CA MET A 15 -0.93 21.90 10.61
C MET A 15 -1.65 20.55 10.39
N ILE A 16 -1.01 19.61 9.67
CA ILE A 16 -1.55 18.26 9.46
C ILE A 16 -1.53 17.49 10.77
N ILE A 17 -0.43 17.55 11.51
CA ILE A 17 -0.34 16.95 12.86
C ILE A 17 -1.49 17.46 13.75
N ASN A 18 -1.70 18.77 13.81
CA ASN A 18 -2.78 19.37 14.60
C ASN A 18 -4.18 18.90 14.12
N GLY A 19 -4.37 18.76 12.81
CA GLY A 19 -5.60 18.21 12.23
C GLY A 19 -5.87 16.78 12.68
N TYR A 20 -4.87 15.90 12.61
CA TYR A 20 -5.01 14.51 13.06
C TYR A 20 -5.29 14.43 14.57
N LYS A 21 -4.61 15.25 15.40
CA LYS A 21 -4.88 15.32 16.83
C LYS A 21 -6.31 15.72 17.12
N ALA A 22 -6.81 16.77 16.46
CA ALA A 22 -8.19 17.24 16.64
C ALA A 22 -9.22 16.14 16.27
N ILE A 23 -9.00 15.41 15.17
CA ILE A 23 -9.84 14.29 14.75
C ILE A 23 -9.80 13.18 15.80
N ILE A 24 -8.62 12.77 16.26
CA ILE A 24 -8.47 11.71 17.25
C ILE A 24 -9.12 12.10 18.59
N GLN A 25 -8.92 13.34 19.05
CA GLN A 25 -9.52 13.86 20.27
C GLN A 25 -11.07 13.93 20.21
N SER A 26 -11.64 14.07 19.02
CA SER A 26 -13.11 14.08 18.88
C SER A 26 -13.74 12.71 19.14
N LYS A 27 -12.97 11.63 19.05
CA LYS A 27 -13.45 10.23 19.16
C LYS A 27 -12.95 9.50 20.39
N TYR A 28 -11.71 9.74 20.79
CA TYR A 28 -11.05 9.00 21.86
C TYR A 28 -10.91 9.88 23.11
N GLU A 29 -11.16 9.30 24.29
CA GLU A 29 -11.04 10.00 25.55
C GLU A 29 -9.59 9.98 26.04
N ALA A 30 -9.04 11.18 26.31
CA ALA A 30 -7.69 11.39 26.83
C ALA A 30 -6.55 10.69 26.03
N PRO A 31 -6.48 10.81 24.69
CA PRO A 31 -5.34 10.29 23.93
C PRO A 31 -4.07 11.06 24.28
N VAL A 32 -2.94 10.35 24.32
CA VAL A 32 -1.62 10.95 24.51
C VAL A 32 -0.94 11.09 23.15
N PHE A 33 -0.36 12.25 22.86
CA PHE A 33 0.32 12.53 21.61
C PHE A 33 1.79 12.81 21.80
N TYR A 34 2.59 12.23 20.93
CA TYR A 34 3.98 12.54 20.66
C TYR A 34 4.09 13.00 19.22
N GLU A 35 4.91 14.01 18.94
CA GLU A 35 4.95 14.67 17.64
C GLU A 35 6.39 14.89 17.19
N ALA A 36 6.65 14.65 15.91
CA ALA A 36 7.93 15.00 15.28
C ALA A 36 7.67 15.50 13.85
N THR A 37 8.50 16.44 13.40
CA THR A 37 8.37 17.04 12.06
C THR A 37 9.47 16.62 11.09
N ASN A 38 10.41 15.80 11.55
CA ASN A 38 11.51 15.25 10.76
C ASN A 38 12.05 13.98 11.41
N ILE A 39 12.96 13.29 10.73
CA ILE A 39 13.53 12.02 11.19
C ILE A 39 14.38 12.20 12.46
N GLU A 40 15.18 13.25 12.53
CA GLU A 40 16.08 13.54 13.68
C GLU A 40 15.28 13.75 14.96
N ASP A 41 14.24 14.61 14.90
CA ASP A 41 13.35 14.84 16.04
C ASP A 41 12.64 13.56 16.46
N ALA A 42 12.17 12.75 15.48
CA ALA A 42 11.51 11.47 15.76
C ALA A 42 12.43 10.52 16.52
N ILE A 43 13.69 10.35 16.09
CA ILE A 43 14.65 9.46 16.72
C ILE A 43 14.99 9.95 18.14
N THR A 44 15.22 11.25 18.31
CA THR A 44 15.51 11.83 19.63
C THR A 44 14.34 11.66 20.59
N LEU A 45 13.14 11.88 20.10
CA LEU A 45 11.91 11.80 20.88
C LEU A 45 11.64 10.38 21.38
N VAL A 46 11.78 9.38 20.51
CA VAL A 46 11.43 7.99 20.83
C VAL A 46 12.34 7.36 21.88
N ASP A 47 13.51 7.92 22.16
CA ASP A 47 14.38 7.45 23.27
C ASP A 47 13.79 7.75 24.64
N SER A 48 12.91 8.75 24.75
CA SER A 48 12.22 9.13 25.98
C SER A 48 10.84 8.47 26.15
N ILE A 49 10.36 7.71 25.16
CA ILE A 49 9.01 7.12 25.16
C ILE A 49 9.10 5.61 25.40
N GLU A 50 8.46 5.13 26.46
CA GLU A 50 8.44 3.69 26.79
C GLU A 50 7.49 2.88 25.87
N LYS A 51 6.38 3.49 25.44
CA LYS A 51 5.33 2.79 24.69
C LYS A 51 4.62 3.72 23.73
N VAL A 52 4.42 3.23 22.52
CA VAL A 52 3.55 3.82 21.49
C VAL A 52 2.56 2.75 21.03
N ASP A 53 1.26 3.09 21.00
CA ASP A 53 0.24 2.17 20.50
C ASP A 53 0.01 2.35 18.99
N PHE A 54 0.05 3.61 18.51
CA PHE A 54 -0.17 3.97 17.11
C PHE A 54 0.92 4.90 16.59
N LEU A 55 1.44 4.58 15.42
CA LEU A 55 2.25 5.46 14.60
C LEU A 55 1.42 5.98 13.41
N LEU A 56 1.22 7.30 13.32
CA LEU A 56 0.77 7.97 12.11
C LEU A 56 2.01 8.58 11.44
N LEU A 57 2.33 8.12 10.25
CA LEU A 57 3.58 8.43 9.59
C LEU A 57 3.36 8.95 8.18
N ASP A 58 3.83 10.17 7.88
CA ASP A 58 4.02 10.57 6.50
C ASP A 58 5.20 9.80 5.88
N TYR A 59 5.03 9.41 4.63
CA TYR A 59 6.11 8.81 3.84
C TYR A 59 7.24 9.82 3.57
N ASN A 60 6.90 11.09 3.29
CA ASN A 60 7.81 12.18 2.99
C ASN A 60 8.12 12.99 4.25
N ILE A 61 9.14 12.62 5.01
CA ILE A 61 9.52 13.27 6.27
C ILE A 61 10.92 13.86 6.22
N GLY A 62 11.05 14.95 5.47
CA GLY A 62 12.27 15.76 5.49
C GLY A 62 13.52 15.07 4.95
N LYS A 63 14.69 15.44 5.49
CA LYS A 63 16.00 14.95 5.04
C LYS A 63 16.39 13.64 5.75
N PRO A 64 17.18 12.77 5.09
CA PRO A 64 17.80 11.62 5.74
C PRO A 64 18.56 11.98 7.01
N TYR A 65 18.52 11.09 7.99
CA TYR A 65 19.29 11.22 9.23
C TYR A 65 19.84 9.85 9.67
N ASN A 66 21.14 9.77 9.92
CA ASN A 66 21.86 8.51 10.13
C ASN A 66 21.58 7.52 8.97
N ASP A 67 21.26 6.26 9.27
CA ASP A 67 20.96 5.20 8.30
C ASP A 67 19.48 5.19 7.85
N ILE A 68 18.69 6.20 8.24
CA ILE A 68 17.27 6.32 7.90
C ILE A 68 17.10 7.33 6.75
N GLU A 69 16.75 6.83 5.58
CA GLU A 69 16.64 7.64 4.36
C GLU A 69 15.24 8.25 4.16
N ASN A 70 14.20 7.56 4.64
CA ASN A 70 12.80 7.92 4.35
C ASN A 70 11.83 7.31 5.38
N GLY A 71 10.55 7.57 5.21
CA GLY A 71 9.50 7.05 6.08
C GLY A 71 9.40 5.51 6.14
N ILE A 72 9.83 4.78 5.10
CA ILE A 72 9.86 3.31 5.13
C ILE A 72 10.88 2.82 6.16
N ASP A 73 12.08 3.40 6.14
CA ASP A 73 13.15 2.99 7.04
C ASP A 73 12.83 3.39 8.48
N LEU A 74 12.23 4.59 8.67
CA LEU A 74 11.75 5.02 9.97
C LEU A 74 10.64 4.11 10.51
N ALA A 75 9.69 3.70 9.67
CA ALA A 75 8.63 2.78 10.08
C ALA A 75 9.18 1.43 10.56
N LYS A 76 10.20 0.89 9.89
CA LYS A 76 10.87 -0.35 10.30
C LYS A 76 11.60 -0.18 11.63
N PHE A 77 12.39 0.89 11.77
CA PHE A 77 13.09 1.22 13.01
C PHE A 77 12.12 1.29 14.19
N LEU A 78 10.98 1.99 14.02
CA LEU A 78 9.98 2.12 15.06
C LEU A 78 9.23 0.80 15.35
N ALA A 79 9.03 -0.04 14.32
CA ALA A 79 8.45 -1.37 14.52
C ALA A 79 9.35 -2.31 15.33
N GLU A 80 10.66 -2.19 15.17
CA GLU A 80 11.64 -2.96 15.96
C GLU A 80 11.74 -2.44 17.42
N LYS A 81 11.59 -1.12 17.61
CA LYS A 81 11.66 -0.48 18.91
C LYS A 81 10.42 -0.71 19.78
N TYR A 82 9.23 -0.70 19.17
CA TYR A 82 7.95 -0.81 19.88
C TYR A 82 7.19 -2.06 19.47
N ASP A 83 7.27 -3.11 20.26
CA ASP A 83 6.51 -4.33 20.00
C ASP A 83 5.01 -4.08 19.96
N GLY A 84 4.37 -4.58 18.92
CA GLY A 84 2.92 -4.44 18.71
C GLY A 84 2.44 -3.05 18.30
N ILE A 85 3.33 -2.12 17.93
CA ILE A 85 2.95 -0.80 17.40
C ILE A 85 2.08 -0.95 16.15
N LYS A 86 1.00 -0.21 16.09
CA LYS A 86 0.09 -0.17 14.94
C LYS A 86 0.50 0.97 14.00
N ILE A 87 0.97 0.62 12.80
CA ILE A 87 1.52 1.56 11.83
C ILE A 87 0.43 1.95 10.83
N LEU A 88 0.12 3.25 10.78
CA LEU A 88 -0.70 3.90 9.77
C LEU A 88 0.21 4.80 8.93
N VAL A 89 0.41 4.47 7.67
CA VAL A 89 1.14 5.34 6.73
C VAL A 89 0.13 6.21 5.97
N ILE A 90 0.38 7.52 5.99
CA ILE A 90 -0.47 8.52 5.32
C ILE A 90 0.44 9.29 4.37
N THR A 91 0.21 9.19 3.06
CA THR A 91 1.09 9.77 2.05
C THR A 91 0.36 10.65 1.06
N ALA A 92 1.02 11.71 0.57
CA ALA A 92 0.52 12.51 -0.55
C ALA A 92 0.73 11.82 -1.92
N HIS A 93 1.57 10.79 -1.98
CA HIS A 93 1.85 10.07 -3.21
C HIS A 93 0.69 9.19 -3.65
N GLU A 94 0.22 9.40 -4.88
CA GLU A 94 -0.78 8.58 -5.56
C GLU A 94 -0.15 7.62 -6.59
N GLU A 95 1.17 7.72 -6.81
CA GLU A 95 1.90 6.89 -7.77
C GLU A 95 1.88 5.41 -7.35
N ILE A 96 1.38 4.58 -8.24
CA ILE A 96 1.16 3.15 -8.01
C ILE A 96 2.42 2.46 -7.46
N THR A 97 3.59 2.80 -7.99
CA THR A 97 4.87 2.19 -7.60
C THR A 97 5.28 2.57 -6.17
N ILE A 98 5.04 3.81 -5.74
CA ILE A 98 5.35 4.29 -4.38
C ILE A 98 4.41 3.63 -3.38
N VAL A 99 3.10 3.67 -3.65
CA VAL A 99 2.06 3.03 -2.80
C VAL A 99 2.34 1.54 -2.63
N TYR A 100 2.69 0.84 -3.72
CA TYR A 100 3.06 -0.58 -3.68
C TYR A 100 4.33 -0.83 -2.86
N ASN A 101 5.37 0.00 -3.00
CA ASN A 101 6.60 -0.13 -2.23
C ASN A 101 6.37 0.05 -0.74
N ILE A 102 5.57 1.06 -0.33
CA ILE A 102 5.16 1.24 1.06
C ILE A 102 4.44 -0.01 1.56
N HIS A 103 3.42 -0.47 0.82
CA HIS A 103 2.65 -1.66 1.18
C HIS A 103 3.54 -2.91 1.37
N LYS A 104 4.47 -3.14 0.45
CA LYS A 104 5.31 -4.34 0.45
C LYS A 104 6.41 -4.30 1.53
N LYS A 105 7.05 -3.14 1.72
CA LYS A 105 8.23 -3.00 2.58
C LYS A 105 7.88 -2.74 4.04
N VAL A 106 6.82 -1.96 4.32
CA VAL A 106 6.37 -1.63 5.68
C VAL A 106 5.30 -2.59 6.17
N ARG A 107 4.41 -3.06 5.27
CA ARG A 107 3.20 -3.83 5.61
C ARG A 107 2.35 -3.12 6.66
N PRO A 108 2.00 -1.84 6.44
CA PRO A 108 1.31 -1.06 7.45
C PRO A 108 -0.09 -1.63 7.74
N HIS A 109 -0.56 -1.45 8.97
CA HIS A 109 -1.93 -1.79 9.36
C HIS A 109 -2.96 -0.94 8.61
N ALA A 110 -2.65 0.36 8.41
CA ALA A 110 -3.43 1.19 7.50
C ALA A 110 -2.52 1.93 6.50
N LEU A 111 -3.00 2.10 5.26
CA LEU A 111 -2.34 2.91 4.23
C LEU A 111 -3.37 3.84 3.60
N LEU A 112 -3.16 5.14 3.78
CA LEU A 112 -4.07 6.18 3.34
C LEU A 112 -3.33 7.14 2.39
N ILE A 113 -4.05 7.58 1.36
CA ILE A 113 -3.60 8.70 0.54
C ILE A 113 -4.16 9.99 1.15
N LYS A 114 -3.30 11.02 1.34
CA LYS A 114 -3.69 12.29 2.02
C LYS A 114 -4.96 12.92 1.41
N SER A 115 -5.17 12.81 0.10
CA SER A 115 -6.36 13.35 -0.57
C SER A 115 -7.66 12.59 -0.29
N ASP A 116 -7.60 11.37 0.24
CA ASP A 116 -8.77 10.60 0.70
C ASP A 116 -9.10 10.92 2.18
N VAL A 117 -8.12 11.45 2.95
CA VAL A 117 -8.25 11.59 4.39
C VAL A 117 -9.22 12.71 4.76
N ASN A 118 -10.24 12.35 5.50
CA ASN A 118 -11.16 13.22 6.22
C ASN A 118 -11.37 12.65 7.63
N THR A 119 -12.24 13.27 8.42
CA THR A 119 -12.50 12.86 9.80
C THR A 119 -12.95 11.40 9.88
N ASP A 120 -13.93 10.99 9.08
CA ASP A 120 -14.50 9.65 9.13
C ASP A 120 -13.49 8.60 8.64
N GLU A 121 -12.75 8.91 7.58
CA GLU A 121 -11.72 8.03 7.01
C GLU A 121 -10.60 7.72 8.00
N LEU A 122 -10.06 8.74 8.70
CA LEU A 122 -9.01 8.54 9.69
C LEU A 122 -9.50 7.72 10.89
N ILE A 123 -10.70 8.02 11.39
CA ILE A 123 -11.30 7.25 12.49
C ILE A 123 -11.54 5.81 12.08
N LEU A 124 -12.09 5.59 10.89
CA LEU A 124 -12.33 4.24 10.35
C LEU A 124 -11.04 3.44 10.22
N ALA A 125 -9.95 4.06 9.75
CA ALA A 125 -8.64 3.43 9.66
C ALA A 125 -8.11 3.00 11.03
N ILE A 126 -8.23 3.85 12.05
CA ILE A 126 -7.80 3.54 13.42
C ILE A 126 -8.67 2.41 14.00
N GLU A 127 -10.00 2.48 13.85
CA GLU A 127 -10.93 1.47 14.40
C GLU A 127 -10.70 0.08 13.77
N ASN A 128 -10.48 -0.01 12.45
CA ASN A 128 -10.13 -1.27 11.80
C ASN A 128 -8.80 -1.81 12.32
N THR A 129 -7.81 -0.95 12.47
CA THR A 129 -6.49 -1.31 13.02
C THR A 129 -6.60 -1.82 14.48
N ILE A 130 -7.50 -1.27 15.30
CA ILE A 130 -7.77 -1.75 16.68
C ILE A 130 -8.33 -3.17 16.65
N LYS A 131 -9.22 -3.47 15.69
CA LYS A 131 -9.82 -4.82 15.52
C LYS A 131 -8.83 -5.84 14.97
N GLY A 132 -7.65 -5.40 14.51
CA GLY A 132 -6.65 -6.25 13.85
C GLY A 132 -6.86 -6.38 12.33
N ASP A 133 -7.78 -5.60 11.76
CA ASP A 133 -8.05 -5.58 10.34
C ASP A 133 -7.07 -4.64 9.62
N ILE A 134 -6.76 -4.98 8.37
CA ILE A 134 -5.93 -4.16 7.49
C ILE A 134 -6.82 -3.14 6.77
N TYR A 135 -6.45 -1.85 6.83
CA TYR A 135 -7.20 -0.79 6.18
C TYR A 135 -6.44 -0.15 5.00
N ARG A 136 -7.16 0.18 3.95
CA ARG A 136 -6.65 0.90 2.77
C ARG A 136 -7.68 1.94 2.32
N SER A 137 -7.26 3.20 2.18
CA SER A 137 -8.13 4.21 1.56
C SER A 137 -8.45 3.84 0.11
N ASN A 138 -9.49 4.42 -0.46
CA ASN A 138 -9.96 4.06 -1.80
C ASN A 138 -8.85 4.15 -2.85
N LYS A 139 -8.10 5.27 -2.91
CA LYS A 139 -6.99 5.44 -3.86
C LYS A 139 -5.84 4.47 -3.58
N ALA A 140 -5.51 4.22 -2.31
CA ALA A 140 -4.49 3.23 -1.96
C ALA A 140 -4.88 1.83 -2.43
N GLN A 141 -6.14 1.44 -2.25
CA GLN A 141 -6.68 0.16 -2.74
C GLN A 141 -6.60 0.05 -4.26
N GLN A 142 -7.02 1.09 -4.98
CA GLN A 142 -6.97 1.13 -6.44
C GLN A 142 -5.54 1.03 -6.97
N ALA A 143 -4.58 1.72 -6.34
CA ALA A 143 -3.16 1.63 -6.72
C ALA A 143 -2.61 0.21 -6.55
N LEU A 144 -2.95 -0.48 -5.44
CA LEU A 144 -2.51 -1.85 -5.20
C LEU A 144 -3.14 -2.86 -6.18
N ILE A 145 -4.43 -2.70 -6.50
CA ILE A 145 -5.11 -3.52 -7.52
C ILE A 145 -4.44 -3.32 -8.88
N SER A 146 -4.19 -2.07 -9.28
CA SER A 146 -3.54 -1.75 -10.56
C SER A 146 -2.12 -2.31 -10.66
N MET A 147 -1.35 -2.31 -9.55
CA MET A 147 -0.02 -2.91 -9.53
C MET A 147 -0.06 -4.44 -9.65
N ASN A 148 -1.00 -5.09 -8.96
CA ASN A 148 -1.19 -6.53 -9.08
C ASN A 148 -1.59 -6.93 -10.50
N GLN A 149 -2.47 -6.17 -11.14
CA GLN A 149 -2.83 -6.37 -12.55
C GLN A 149 -1.62 -6.26 -13.46
N ARG A 150 -0.80 -5.21 -13.32
CA ARG A 150 0.45 -5.06 -14.08
C ARG A 150 1.43 -6.21 -13.84
N ALA A 151 1.57 -6.66 -12.60
CA ALA A 151 2.43 -7.79 -12.27
C ALA A 151 1.99 -9.10 -12.95
N VAL A 152 0.68 -9.34 -13.06
CA VAL A 152 0.13 -10.47 -13.83
C VAL A 152 0.47 -10.35 -15.32
N LEU A 153 0.29 -9.16 -15.90
CA LEU A 153 0.56 -8.94 -17.34
C LEU A 153 2.04 -9.13 -17.69
N LEU A 154 2.96 -8.78 -16.79
CA LEU A 154 4.39 -8.85 -17.01
C LEU A 154 5.01 -10.23 -16.72
N GLN A 155 4.22 -11.22 -16.30
CA GLN A 155 4.72 -12.60 -16.20
C GLN A 155 5.10 -13.14 -17.60
N GLU A 156 6.27 -13.75 -17.70
CA GLU A 156 6.80 -14.25 -18.97
C GLU A 156 5.84 -15.21 -19.68
N ASP A 157 5.27 -16.15 -18.96
CA ASP A 157 4.26 -17.08 -19.48
C ASP A 157 3.07 -16.34 -20.12
N ASN A 158 2.60 -15.25 -19.49
CA ASN A 158 1.46 -14.48 -19.95
C ASN A 158 1.78 -13.70 -21.23
N ILE A 159 2.98 -13.12 -21.30
CA ILE A 159 3.45 -12.44 -22.52
C ILE A 159 3.57 -13.45 -23.67
N GLN A 160 4.16 -14.65 -23.42
CA GLN A 160 4.27 -15.70 -24.41
C GLN A 160 2.90 -16.18 -24.92
N ILE A 161 1.93 -16.37 -24.00
CA ILE A 161 0.55 -16.73 -24.36
C ILE A 161 -0.07 -15.68 -25.26
N LEU A 162 0.03 -14.37 -24.91
CA LEU A 162 -0.51 -13.29 -25.72
C LEU A 162 0.12 -13.27 -27.12
N MET A 163 1.45 -13.39 -27.21
CA MET A 163 2.18 -13.41 -28.49
C MET A 163 1.75 -14.61 -29.38
N LEU A 164 1.56 -15.78 -28.79
CA LEU A 164 1.16 -16.98 -29.54
C LEU A 164 -0.29 -16.89 -30.00
N LEU A 165 -1.19 -16.37 -29.18
CA LEU A 165 -2.58 -16.10 -29.57
C LEU A 165 -2.65 -15.07 -30.71
N ASP A 166 -1.80 -14.04 -30.67
CA ASP A 166 -1.71 -13.03 -31.74
C ASP A 166 -1.19 -13.58 -33.06
N LYS A 167 -0.31 -14.57 -33.00
CA LYS A 167 0.16 -15.32 -34.16
C LYS A 167 -0.85 -16.32 -34.72
N GLY A 168 -2.05 -16.43 -34.09
CA GLY A 168 -3.15 -17.28 -34.54
C GLY A 168 -3.12 -18.72 -34.01
N TYR A 169 -2.22 -19.04 -33.07
CA TYR A 169 -2.23 -20.37 -32.43
C TYR A 169 -3.49 -20.59 -31.61
N LYS A 170 -4.05 -21.79 -31.69
CA LYS A 170 -5.19 -22.19 -30.85
C LYS A 170 -4.74 -22.46 -29.42
N VAL A 171 -5.60 -22.25 -28.44
CA VAL A 171 -5.33 -22.45 -27.02
C VAL A 171 -4.77 -23.85 -26.71
N GLN A 172 -5.20 -24.86 -27.45
CA GLN A 172 -4.76 -26.25 -27.32
C GLN A 172 -3.32 -26.50 -27.82
N GLU A 173 -2.77 -25.64 -28.68
CA GLU A 173 -1.43 -25.77 -29.26
C GLU A 173 -0.38 -25.07 -28.39
N ILE A 174 -0.76 -24.06 -27.61
CA ILE A 174 0.13 -23.24 -26.77
C ILE A 174 0.87 -24.08 -25.71
N PRO A 175 0.26 -25.04 -25.00
CA PRO A 175 0.92 -25.83 -23.95
C PRO A 175 2.23 -26.46 -24.38
N ALA A 176 2.28 -27.02 -25.60
CA ALA A 176 3.48 -27.65 -26.14
C ALA A 176 4.60 -26.65 -26.40
N LEU A 177 4.28 -25.41 -26.76
CA LEU A 177 5.23 -24.36 -27.13
C LEU A 177 5.88 -23.69 -25.92
N ILE A 178 5.15 -23.62 -24.79
CA ILE A 178 5.64 -22.96 -23.56
C ILE A 178 5.91 -23.94 -22.42
N HIS A 179 5.88 -25.25 -22.67
CA HIS A 179 6.13 -26.32 -21.70
C HIS A 179 5.23 -26.24 -20.44
N LYS A 180 3.94 -25.97 -20.63
CA LYS A 180 2.95 -25.88 -19.56
C LYS A 180 1.79 -26.85 -19.81
N SER A 181 0.95 -27.07 -18.78
CA SER A 181 -0.28 -27.81 -18.97
C SER A 181 -1.38 -26.96 -19.62
N LEU A 182 -2.33 -27.61 -20.30
CA LEU A 182 -3.48 -26.92 -20.87
C LEU A 182 -4.29 -26.15 -19.81
N SER A 183 -4.47 -26.75 -18.64
CA SER A 183 -5.17 -26.11 -17.52
C SER A 183 -4.46 -24.84 -17.02
N SER A 184 -3.12 -24.83 -17.02
CA SER A 184 -2.34 -23.65 -16.68
C SER A 184 -2.52 -22.53 -17.71
N VAL A 185 -2.43 -22.86 -19.01
CA VAL A 185 -2.66 -21.91 -20.10
C VAL A 185 -4.07 -21.32 -20.04
N GLN A 186 -5.09 -22.16 -19.86
CA GLN A 186 -6.47 -21.70 -19.75
C GLN A 186 -6.71 -20.79 -18.54
N ARG A 187 -6.13 -21.13 -17.37
CA ARG A 187 -6.17 -20.29 -16.18
C ARG A 187 -5.52 -18.94 -16.42
N ASN A 188 -4.34 -18.92 -17.05
CA ASN A 188 -3.64 -17.66 -17.35
C ASN A 188 -4.42 -16.80 -18.34
N ILE A 189 -5.04 -17.38 -19.37
CA ILE A 189 -5.94 -16.66 -20.29
C ILE A 189 -7.14 -16.10 -19.52
N GLY A 190 -7.71 -16.84 -18.58
CA GLY A 190 -8.78 -16.36 -17.70
C GLY A 190 -8.36 -15.13 -16.89
N LEU A 191 -7.21 -15.21 -16.21
CA LEU A 191 -6.63 -14.08 -15.46
C LEU A 191 -6.35 -12.86 -16.36
N LEU A 192 -5.80 -13.08 -17.55
CA LEU A 192 -5.57 -11.99 -18.52
C LEU A 192 -6.88 -11.33 -18.94
N LYS A 193 -7.94 -12.11 -19.19
CA LYS A 193 -9.26 -11.58 -19.52
C LYS A 193 -9.86 -10.74 -18.39
N GLU A 194 -9.70 -11.20 -17.13
CA GLU A 194 -10.13 -10.44 -15.96
C GLU A 194 -9.37 -9.10 -15.85
N VAL A 195 -8.05 -9.13 -16.01
CA VAL A 195 -7.19 -7.93 -15.93
C VAL A 195 -7.55 -6.90 -17.01
N PHE A 196 -7.82 -7.36 -18.24
CA PHE A 196 -8.22 -6.49 -19.35
C PHE A 196 -9.74 -6.19 -19.39
N ASN A 197 -10.51 -6.75 -18.46
CA ASN A 197 -11.97 -6.64 -18.39
C ASN A 197 -12.67 -7.00 -19.72
N VAL A 198 -12.30 -8.16 -20.26
CA VAL A 198 -12.83 -8.69 -21.52
C VAL A 198 -13.25 -10.16 -21.35
N THR A 199 -14.21 -10.62 -22.18
CA THR A 199 -14.70 -11.99 -22.14
C THR A 199 -14.12 -12.87 -23.26
N GLU A 200 -13.75 -12.26 -24.38
CA GLU A 200 -13.31 -12.94 -25.59
C GLU A 200 -11.81 -12.80 -25.86
N ASN A 201 -11.20 -13.81 -26.51
CA ASN A 201 -9.78 -13.76 -26.88
C ASN A 201 -9.49 -12.61 -27.88
N SER A 202 -10.41 -12.30 -28.78
CA SER A 202 -10.31 -11.17 -29.71
C SER A 202 -10.24 -9.82 -28.99
N GLY A 203 -11.05 -9.65 -27.93
CA GLY A 203 -11.03 -8.50 -27.04
C GLY A 203 -9.72 -8.40 -26.28
N LEU A 204 -9.22 -9.54 -25.76
CA LEU A 204 -7.95 -9.64 -25.05
C LEU A 204 -6.78 -9.16 -25.92
N LEU A 205 -6.68 -9.66 -27.15
CA LEU A 205 -5.60 -9.27 -28.08
C LEU A 205 -5.69 -7.79 -28.47
N ARG A 206 -6.89 -7.26 -28.69
CA ARG A 206 -7.09 -5.85 -28.98
C ARG A 206 -6.59 -4.95 -27.85
N GLU A 207 -6.97 -5.26 -26.62
CA GLU A 207 -6.53 -4.46 -25.46
C GLU A 207 -5.04 -4.63 -25.17
N ALA A 208 -4.47 -5.82 -25.32
CA ALA A 208 -3.04 -6.07 -25.18
C ALA A 208 -2.20 -5.24 -26.18
N LYS A 209 -2.62 -5.16 -27.46
CA LYS A 209 -1.99 -4.30 -28.49
C LYS A 209 -2.12 -2.83 -28.13
N LYS A 210 -3.32 -2.38 -27.76
CA LYS A 210 -3.58 -0.98 -27.39
C LYS A 210 -2.70 -0.50 -26.25
N GLN A 211 -2.37 -1.39 -25.30
CA GLN A 211 -1.54 -1.08 -24.14
C GLN A 211 -0.05 -1.43 -24.35
N GLY A 212 0.36 -1.91 -25.52
CA GLY A 212 1.76 -2.16 -25.88
C GLY A 212 2.39 -3.41 -25.29
N PHE A 213 1.60 -4.43 -24.94
CA PHE A 213 2.12 -5.72 -24.46
C PHE A 213 2.52 -6.67 -25.63
N ILE A 214 1.92 -6.49 -26.79
CA ILE A 214 2.20 -7.25 -28.04
C ILE A 214 2.05 -6.35 -29.25
#